data_bc74a0fba15fce54443e0f7156fea3a3
#
_entry.id   bc74a0fba15fce54443e0f7156fea3a3
#
_cell.length_a   1.000
_cell.length_b   1.000
_cell.length_c   1.000
_cell.angle_alpha   90.00
_cell.angle_beta   90.00
_cell.angle_gamma   90.00
#
_symmetry.space_group_name_H-M   'P 1'
#
loop_
_entity.id
_entity.type
_entity.pdbx_description
1 polymer ?
#
loop_
_entity_poly.entity_id
_entity_poly.type
_entity_poly.pdbx_seq_one_letter_code
_entity_poly.pdbx_strand_id
1 'polypeptide(L)'
;MEIKYFENREDWRKWLADNFENANDVWFVFPSKSSGEKSVTYNDAVEEALCFGWIDSTIKALDKEHKIQHFTPRNPKSSYSQANKERLKWLLKHNMIHPDREDNIRKVLSAPFVFPNDIIGKLKEDKTVWENYQQFSDAYRRIRIAYIEAARKRPEEFEKRLNNFINKTKENKMIKGFGGIEKYY
;
A
#
# COMPACT_ATOMS: atom_id res chain seq x y z
N MET A 1 19.52 -1.32 -16.86
CA MET A 1 18.37 -1.99 -16.20
C MET A 1 18.93 -3.17 -15.43
N GLU A 2 18.99 -3.06 -14.12
CA GLU A 2 19.43 -4.14 -13.24
C GLU A 2 18.23 -5.01 -12.87
N ILE A 3 18.26 -6.30 -13.21
CA ILE A 3 17.19 -7.27 -12.88
C ILE A 3 17.74 -8.20 -11.80
N LYS A 4 17.01 -8.33 -10.69
CA LYS A 4 17.38 -9.18 -9.55
C LYS A 4 16.23 -10.05 -9.10
N TYR A 5 16.58 -11.26 -8.69
CA TYR A 5 15.70 -12.20 -8.03
C TYR A 5 16.12 -12.37 -6.57
N PHE A 6 15.13 -12.39 -5.65
CA PHE A 6 15.37 -12.61 -4.23
C PHE A 6 14.44 -13.73 -3.74
N GLU A 7 15.02 -14.75 -3.18
CA GLU A 7 14.28 -15.89 -2.65
C GLU A 7 13.50 -15.59 -1.37
N ASN A 8 14.03 -14.69 -0.55
CA ASN A 8 13.51 -14.38 0.76
C ASN A 8 13.60 -12.86 1.06
N ARG A 9 12.93 -12.45 2.12
CA ARG A 9 12.79 -11.07 2.55
C ARG A 9 14.13 -10.48 3.04
N GLU A 10 14.95 -11.31 3.68
CA GLU A 10 16.23 -10.91 4.27
C GLU A 10 17.22 -10.51 3.19
N ASP A 11 17.30 -11.25 2.08
CA ASP A 11 18.17 -10.94 0.94
C ASP A 11 17.78 -9.62 0.27
N TRP A 12 16.45 -9.38 0.09
CA TRP A 12 15.96 -8.11 -0.42
C TRP A 12 16.28 -6.94 0.53
N ARG A 13 16.07 -7.12 1.83
CA ARG A 13 16.43 -6.12 2.84
C ARG A 13 17.91 -5.81 2.85
N LYS A 14 18.75 -6.83 2.78
CA LYS A 14 20.22 -6.66 2.70
C LYS A 14 20.64 -5.88 1.48
N TRP A 15 20.09 -6.24 0.31
CA TRP A 15 20.38 -5.50 -0.92
C TRP A 15 19.98 -4.02 -0.79
N LEU A 16 18.82 -3.74 -0.24
CA LEU A 16 18.40 -2.36 0.01
C LEU A 16 19.36 -1.64 0.96
N ALA A 17 19.75 -2.26 2.07
CA ALA A 17 20.69 -1.66 3.03
C ALA A 17 22.03 -1.28 2.39
N ASP A 18 22.53 -2.13 1.49
CA ASP A 18 23.78 -1.89 0.80
C ASP A 18 23.68 -0.88 -0.36
N ASN A 19 22.49 -0.64 -0.90
CA ASN A 19 22.32 0.06 -2.19
C ASN A 19 21.38 1.27 -2.15
N PHE A 20 20.55 1.47 -1.11
CA PHE A 20 19.44 2.44 -1.13
C PHE A 20 19.86 3.91 -1.34
N GLU A 21 21.09 4.26 -1.04
CA GLU A 21 21.62 5.60 -1.25
C GLU A 21 22.28 5.81 -2.62
N ASN A 22 22.80 4.73 -3.22
CA ASN A 22 23.65 4.83 -4.41
C ASN A 22 22.99 4.28 -5.68
N ALA A 23 22.05 3.33 -5.56
CA ALA A 23 21.32 2.79 -6.70
C ALA A 23 20.17 3.71 -7.12
N ASN A 24 19.96 3.82 -8.44
CA ASN A 24 18.89 4.62 -9.02
C ASN A 24 17.59 3.81 -9.19
N ASP A 25 17.70 2.51 -9.45
CA ASP A 25 16.58 1.61 -9.64
C ASP A 25 16.99 0.14 -9.53
N VAL A 26 16.01 -0.72 -9.41
CA VAL A 26 16.15 -2.17 -9.58
C VAL A 26 14.83 -2.76 -10.07
N TRP A 27 14.92 -3.78 -10.92
CA TRP A 27 13.79 -4.59 -11.35
C TRP A 27 13.78 -5.90 -10.58
N PHE A 28 12.81 -6.05 -9.70
CA PHE A 28 12.62 -7.21 -8.85
C PHE A 28 11.81 -8.28 -9.58
N VAL A 29 12.33 -9.51 -9.66
CA VAL A 29 11.64 -10.64 -10.31
C VAL A 29 10.65 -11.29 -9.35
N PHE A 30 9.40 -11.38 -9.78
CA PHE A 30 8.36 -12.14 -9.11
C PHE A 30 7.96 -13.34 -9.96
N PRO A 31 8.31 -14.57 -9.55
CA PRO A 31 7.85 -15.77 -10.23
C PRO A 31 6.33 -15.98 -10.04
N SER A 32 5.72 -16.65 -11.00
CA SER A 32 4.32 -17.07 -10.89
C SER A 32 4.18 -18.18 -9.85
N LYS A 33 2.96 -18.38 -9.36
CA LYS A 33 2.70 -19.50 -8.43
C LYS A 33 2.93 -20.88 -9.07
N SER A 34 2.84 -20.96 -10.39
CA SER A 34 3.03 -22.21 -11.16
C SER A 34 4.51 -22.59 -11.34
N SER A 35 5.45 -21.65 -11.20
CA SER A 35 6.88 -21.94 -11.34
C SER A 35 7.43 -22.82 -10.22
N GLY A 36 6.78 -22.82 -9.03
CA GLY A 36 7.27 -23.52 -7.85
C GLY A 36 8.49 -22.85 -7.18
N GLU A 37 8.95 -21.72 -7.70
CA GLU A 37 10.07 -20.97 -7.15
C GLU A 37 9.67 -20.23 -5.88
N LYS A 38 10.58 -20.20 -4.90
CA LYS A 38 10.41 -19.38 -3.70
C LYS A 38 10.57 -17.90 -4.08
N SER A 39 9.81 -17.04 -3.45
CA SER A 39 9.94 -15.60 -3.67
C SER A 39 9.38 -14.82 -2.50
N VAL A 40 9.88 -13.62 -2.34
CA VAL A 40 9.30 -12.60 -1.45
C VAL A 40 7.88 -12.27 -1.92
N THR A 41 6.94 -12.14 -1.00
CA THR A 41 5.60 -11.66 -1.38
C THR A 41 5.67 -10.20 -1.84
N TYR A 42 4.76 -9.81 -2.73
CA TYR A 42 4.69 -8.40 -3.15
C TYR A 42 4.56 -7.44 -1.97
N ASN A 43 3.75 -7.79 -0.97
CA ASN A 43 3.59 -6.92 0.20
C ASN A 43 4.88 -6.78 1.01
N ASP A 44 5.61 -7.87 1.23
CA ASP A 44 6.88 -7.84 1.95
C ASP A 44 7.94 -7.05 1.16
N ALA A 45 7.97 -7.20 -0.17
CA ALA A 45 8.87 -6.42 -1.02
C ALA A 45 8.59 -4.91 -0.94
N VAL A 46 7.32 -4.51 -0.93
CA VAL A 46 6.94 -3.09 -0.76
C VAL A 46 7.23 -2.60 0.67
N GLU A 47 7.00 -3.43 1.69
CA GLU A 47 7.35 -3.07 3.08
C GLU A 47 8.84 -2.78 3.23
N GLU A 48 9.70 -3.67 2.73
CA GLU A 48 11.15 -3.46 2.80
C GLU A 48 11.58 -2.22 2.02
N ALA A 49 11.07 -2.04 0.81
CA ALA A 49 11.37 -0.83 0.02
C ALA A 49 11.01 0.45 0.79
N LEU A 50 9.82 0.51 1.41
CA LEU A 50 9.37 1.64 2.21
C LEU A 50 10.27 1.91 3.43
N CYS A 51 10.86 0.86 4.05
CA CYS A 51 11.78 1.00 5.17
C CYS A 51 13.02 1.82 4.81
N PHE A 52 13.45 1.78 3.55
CA PHE A 52 14.62 2.49 3.03
C PHE A 52 14.26 3.72 2.18
N GLY A 53 12.98 4.11 2.14
CA GLY A 53 12.51 5.26 1.37
C GLY A 53 12.41 5.00 -0.13
N TRP A 54 12.26 3.73 -0.52
CA TRP A 54 12.01 3.29 -1.89
C TRP A 54 10.52 2.98 -2.11
N ILE A 55 10.11 2.89 -3.37
CA ILE A 55 8.73 2.58 -3.77
C ILE A 55 8.71 1.80 -5.08
N ASP A 56 7.71 0.96 -5.21
CA ASP A 56 7.38 0.29 -6.46
C ASP A 56 6.67 1.22 -7.44
N SER A 57 6.79 0.92 -8.73
CA SER A 57 6.14 1.65 -9.80
C SER A 57 5.59 0.72 -10.89
N THR A 58 6.31 0.54 -11.98
CA THR A 58 5.85 -0.20 -13.15
C THR A 58 6.06 -1.70 -12.98
N ILE A 59 5.07 -2.49 -13.42
CA ILE A 59 5.19 -3.94 -13.56
C ILE A 59 5.21 -4.32 -15.04
N LYS A 60 6.05 -5.31 -15.40
CA LYS A 60 6.15 -5.86 -16.76
C LYS A 60 6.22 -7.38 -16.72
N ALA A 61 5.79 -8.05 -17.77
CA ALA A 61 6.12 -9.45 -18.00
C ALA A 61 7.60 -9.56 -18.39
N LEU A 62 8.33 -10.47 -17.78
CA LEU A 62 9.68 -10.84 -18.19
C LEU A 62 9.62 -12.01 -19.17
N ASP A 63 8.83 -13.02 -18.83
CA ASP A 63 8.51 -14.18 -19.64
C ASP A 63 7.14 -14.76 -19.25
N LYS A 64 6.86 -16.02 -19.58
CA LYS A 64 5.58 -16.68 -19.29
C LYS A 64 5.34 -16.92 -17.80
N GLU A 65 6.40 -17.08 -17.01
CA GLU A 65 6.32 -17.43 -15.60
C GLU A 65 6.82 -16.33 -14.65
N HIS A 66 7.43 -15.27 -15.20
CA HIS A 66 8.01 -14.21 -14.39
C HIS A 66 7.48 -12.83 -14.77
N LYS A 67 7.25 -12.02 -13.73
CA LYS A 67 7.00 -10.59 -13.86
C LYS A 67 8.14 -9.85 -13.17
N ILE A 68 8.44 -8.66 -13.65
CA ILE A 68 9.39 -7.75 -13.01
C ILE A 68 8.68 -6.50 -12.54
N GLN A 69 8.96 -6.12 -11.30
CA GLN A 69 8.46 -4.90 -10.67
C GLN A 69 9.60 -3.91 -10.51
N HIS A 70 9.39 -2.69 -10.98
CA HIS A 70 10.36 -1.62 -10.86
C HIS A 70 10.29 -0.99 -9.48
N PHE A 71 11.42 -0.94 -8.78
CA PHE A 71 11.60 -0.23 -7.52
C PHE A 71 12.61 0.91 -7.69
N THR A 72 12.31 2.06 -7.11
CA THR A 72 13.16 3.27 -7.18
C THR A 72 13.16 4.01 -5.86
N PRO A 73 14.18 4.86 -5.59
CA PRO A 73 14.09 5.85 -4.54
C PRO A 73 12.84 6.70 -4.72
N ARG A 74 12.12 6.90 -3.63
CA ARG A 74 10.86 7.65 -3.67
C ARG A 74 11.13 9.13 -3.86
N ASN A 75 10.41 9.78 -4.80
CA ASN A 75 10.45 11.21 -4.96
C ASN A 75 9.98 11.90 -3.66
N PRO A 76 10.81 12.72 -2.98
CA PRO A 76 10.45 13.39 -1.74
C PRO A 76 9.23 14.32 -1.85
N LYS A 77 8.96 14.85 -3.05
CA LYS A 77 7.82 15.75 -3.32
C LYS A 77 6.49 15.00 -3.50
N SER A 78 6.50 13.68 -3.67
CA SER A 78 5.28 12.89 -3.83
C SER A 78 4.61 12.61 -2.48
N SER A 79 3.28 12.67 -2.41
CA SER A 79 2.53 12.25 -1.23
C SER A 79 2.50 10.70 -1.11
N TYR A 80 2.44 10.18 0.10
CA TYR A 80 2.17 8.76 0.33
C TYR A 80 0.70 8.45 0.15
N SER A 81 0.37 7.35 -0.53
CA SER A 81 -0.98 6.81 -0.49
C SER A 81 -1.36 6.43 0.95
N GLN A 82 -2.65 6.43 1.28
CA GLN A 82 -3.08 6.03 2.61
C GLN A 82 -2.70 4.59 2.94
N ALA A 83 -2.75 3.69 1.96
CA ALA A 83 -2.28 2.31 2.11
C ALA A 83 -0.80 2.27 2.56
N ASN A 84 0.07 3.04 1.93
CA ASN A 84 1.48 3.10 2.32
C ASN A 84 1.68 3.81 3.67
N LYS A 85 0.83 4.77 4.05
CA LYS A 85 0.86 5.34 5.41
C LYS A 85 0.51 4.30 6.49
N GLU A 86 -0.46 3.42 6.24
CA GLU A 86 -0.78 2.34 7.19
C GLU A 86 0.34 1.29 7.26
N ARG A 87 0.98 0.94 6.11
CA ARG A 87 2.20 0.12 6.11
C ARG A 87 3.29 0.75 6.96
N LEU A 88 3.59 2.02 6.73
CA LEU A 88 4.63 2.75 7.47
C LEU A 88 4.34 2.85 8.97
N LYS A 89 3.08 3.03 9.38
CA LYS A 89 2.69 2.97 10.81
C LYS A 89 3.01 1.61 11.42
N TRP A 90 2.66 0.54 10.70
CA TRP A 90 2.95 -0.82 11.13
C TRP A 90 4.46 -1.06 11.22
N LEU A 91 5.22 -0.70 10.19
CA LEU A 91 6.68 -0.85 10.13
C LEU A 91 7.39 -0.06 11.24
N LEU A 92 6.94 1.16 11.51
CA LEU A 92 7.47 1.99 12.59
C LEU A 92 7.21 1.35 13.96
N LYS A 93 6.01 0.83 14.19
CA LYS A 93 5.65 0.11 15.43
C LYS A 93 6.52 -1.13 15.68
N HIS A 94 7.00 -1.77 14.61
CA HIS A 94 7.84 -2.97 14.68
C HIS A 94 9.34 -2.68 14.55
N ASN A 95 9.76 -1.39 14.63
CA ASN A 95 11.15 -0.96 14.55
C ASN A 95 11.88 -1.45 13.28
N MET A 96 11.17 -1.48 12.15
CA MET A 96 11.71 -1.98 10.88
C MET A 96 12.26 -0.87 9.97
N ILE A 97 11.87 0.39 10.23
CA ILE A 97 12.31 1.54 9.44
C ILE A 97 13.81 1.76 9.60
N HIS A 98 14.51 2.05 8.51
CA HIS A 98 15.91 2.43 8.56
C HIS A 98 16.07 3.75 9.36
N PRO A 99 17.06 3.86 10.28
CA PRO A 99 17.21 5.04 11.16
C PRO A 99 17.21 6.37 10.40
N ASP A 100 17.90 6.45 9.27
CA ASP A 100 18.00 7.68 8.45
C ASP A 100 16.67 8.10 7.80
N ARG A 101 15.65 7.26 7.84
CA ARG A 101 14.33 7.51 7.27
C ARG A 101 13.25 7.76 8.33
N GLU A 102 13.52 7.40 9.58
CA GLU A 102 12.53 7.38 10.65
C GLU A 102 11.95 8.76 10.94
N ASP A 103 12.76 9.80 11.09
CA ASP A 103 12.28 11.16 11.37
C ASP A 103 11.37 11.71 10.27
N ASN A 104 11.72 11.47 9.02
CA ASN A 104 10.90 11.88 7.88
C ASN A 104 9.55 11.13 7.87
N ILE A 105 9.57 9.82 8.16
CA ILE A 105 8.35 9.00 8.22
C ILE A 105 7.47 9.45 9.38
N ARG A 106 8.02 9.74 10.56
CA ARG A 106 7.26 10.27 11.70
C ARG A 106 6.56 11.59 11.33
N LYS A 107 7.24 12.50 10.62
CA LYS A 107 6.64 13.74 10.12
C LYS A 107 5.49 13.48 9.14
N VAL A 108 5.66 12.53 8.21
CA VAL A 108 4.61 12.14 7.25
C VAL A 108 3.38 11.56 7.97
N LEU A 109 3.59 10.80 9.03
CA LEU A 109 2.53 10.14 9.79
C LEU A 109 1.85 11.04 10.85
N SER A 110 2.44 12.18 11.19
CA SER A 110 1.87 13.12 12.18
C SER A 110 0.61 13.83 11.69
N ALA A 111 0.45 13.99 10.37
CA ALA A 111 -0.73 14.64 9.82
C ALA A 111 -1.97 13.73 9.96
N PRO A 112 -3.06 14.21 10.62
CA PRO A 112 -4.28 13.44 10.77
C PRO A 112 -4.93 13.18 9.40
N PHE A 113 -5.63 12.06 9.29
CA PHE A 113 -6.46 11.78 8.12
C PHE A 113 -7.76 12.57 8.23
N VAL A 114 -8.07 13.35 7.19
CA VAL A 114 -9.33 14.10 7.11
C VAL A 114 -10.34 13.30 6.31
N PHE A 115 -11.45 12.94 6.94
CA PHE A 115 -12.57 12.26 6.29
C PHE A 115 -13.42 13.28 5.53
N PRO A 116 -13.63 13.13 4.19
CA PRO A 116 -14.48 14.03 3.42
C PRO A 116 -15.93 13.99 3.90
N ASN A 117 -16.51 15.17 4.19
CA ASN A 117 -17.85 15.30 4.78
C ASN A 117 -18.95 14.72 3.89
N ASP A 118 -18.84 14.85 2.58
CA ASP A 118 -19.82 14.33 1.62
C ASP A 118 -19.83 12.79 1.61
N ILE A 119 -18.65 12.14 1.62
CA ILE A 119 -18.58 10.67 1.73
C ILE A 119 -19.16 10.20 3.06
N ILE A 120 -18.77 10.85 4.16
CA ILE A 120 -19.30 10.50 5.49
C ILE A 120 -20.82 10.76 5.57
N GLY A 121 -21.31 11.85 4.95
CA GLY A 121 -22.72 12.14 4.84
C GLY A 121 -23.49 11.01 4.16
N LYS A 122 -22.98 10.52 3.03
CA LYS A 122 -23.57 9.39 2.30
C LYS A 122 -23.63 8.09 3.12
N LEU A 123 -22.62 7.80 3.91
CA LEU A 123 -22.63 6.63 4.80
C LEU A 123 -23.67 6.76 5.92
N LYS A 124 -23.98 7.98 6.37
CA LYS A 124 -24.98 8.26 7.42
C LYS A 124 -26.42 8.23 6.93
N GLU A 125 -26.68 8.27 5.62
CA GLU A 125 -28.04 8.20 5.06
C GLU A 125 -28.74 6.86 5.36
N ASP A 126 -27.98 5.78 5.58
CA ASP A 126 -28.50 4.47 5.97
C ASP A 126 -27.94 4.08 7.36
N LYS A 127 -28.85 3.88 8.33
CA LYS A 127 -28.49 3.56 9.72
C LYS A 127 -27.63 2.28 9.80
N THR A 128 -27.98 1.23 9.07
CA THR A 128 -27.24 -0.04 9.07
C THR A 128 -25.81 0.14 8.51
N VAL A 129 -25.68 0.91 7.43
CA VAL A 129 -24.37 1.24 6.86
C VAL A 129 -23.52 1.99 7.88
N TRP A 130 -24.10 2.99 8.55
CA TRP A 130 -23.35 3.79 9.52
C TRP A 130 -22.90 2.97 10.74
N GLU A 131 -23.78 2.14 11.30
CA GLU A 131 -23.45 1.25 12.43
C GLU A 131 -22.34 0.26 12.07
N ASN A 132 -22.43 -0.39 10.91
CA ASN A 132 -21.39 -1.31 10.44
C ASN A 132 -20.08 -0.60 10.16
N TYR A 133 -20.11 0.58 9.52
CA TYR A 133 -18.92 1.41 9.26
C TYR A 133 -18.16 1.76 10.55
N GLN A 134 -18.87 2.08 11.62
CA GLN A 134 -18.25 2.41 12.90
C GLN A 134 -17.52 1.23 13.56
N GLN A 135 -17.91 -0.02 13.22
CA GLN A 135 -17.27 -1.24 13.74
C GLN A 135 -15.99 -1.59 13.00
N PHE A 136 -15.77 -1.07 11.80
CA PHE A 136 -14.53 -1.32 11.07
C PHE A 136 -13.35 -0.61 11.71
N SER A 137 -12.16 -1.21 11.59
CA SER A 137 -10.93 -0.62 12.10
C SER A 137 -10.64 0.75 11.48
N ASP A 138 -9.95 1.60 12.21
CA ASP A 138 -9.55 2.92 11.74
C ASP A 138 -8.69 2.87 10.47
N ALA A 139 -7.80 1.88 10.37
CA ALA A 139 -6.94 1.70 9.21
C ALA A 139 -7.77 1.34 7.97
N TYR A 140 -8.71 0.39 8.09
CA TYR A 140 -9.60 0.02 7.01
C TYR A 140 -10.42 1.22 6.54
N ARG A 141 -11.07 1.95 7.47
CA ARG A 141 -11.87 3.14 7.16
C ARG A 141 -11.04 4.18 6.38
N ARG A 142 -9.85 4.53 6.87
CA ARG A 142 -8.96 5.50 6.18
C ARG A 142 -8.56 5.03 4.79
N ILE A 143 -8.17 3.76 4.63
CA ILE A 143 -7.75 3.21 3.33
C ILE A 143 -8.90 3.25 2.34
N ARG A 144 -10.12 2.84 2.74
CA ARG A 144 -11.27 2.81 1.85
C ARG A 144 -11.76 4.18 1.45
N ILE A 145 -11.85 5.10 2.39
CA ILE A 145 -12.24 6.49 2.10
C ILE A 145 -11.19 7.16 1.19
N ALA A 146 -9.89 6.97 1.45
CA ALA A 146 -8.84 7.50 0.59
C ALA A 146 -8.88 6.91 -0.83
N TYR A 147 -9.23 5.63 -0.98
CA TYR A 147 -9.39 4.99 -2.29
C TYR A 147 -10.56 5.57 -3.08
N ILE A 148 -11.67 5.90 -2.42
CA ILE A 148 -12.83 6.58 -3.03
C ILE A 148 -12.40 7.99 -3.43
N GLU A 149 -11.81 8.74 -2.51
CA GLU A 149 -11.35 10.12 -2.71
C GLU A 149 -10.36 10.26 -3.88
N ALA A 150 -9.48 9.29 -4.07
CA ALA A 150 -8.53 9.26 -5.19
C ALA A 150 -9.20 9.24 -6.59
N ALA A 151 -10.49 8.91 -6.66
CA ALA A 151 -11.28 8.96 -7.88
C ALA A 151 -12.06 10.28 -8.06
N ARG A 152 -11.94 11.26 -7.16
CA ARG A 152 -12.75 12.51 -7.13
C ARG A 152 -12.83 13.23 -8.48
N LYS A 153 -11.73 13.26 -9.24
CA LYS A 153 -11.68 13.89 -10.57
C LYS A 153 -12.30 13.04 -11.70
N ARG A 154 -12.82 11.86 -11.39
CA ARG A 154 -13.45 10.93 -12.33
C ARG A 154 -14.81 10.54 -11.76
N PRO A 155 -15.88 11.34 -12.01
CA PRO A 155 -17.16 11.22 -11.29
C PRO A 155 -17.79 9.82 -11.34
N GLU A 156 -17.80 9.18 -12.50
CA GLU A 156 -18.36 7.82 -12.65
C GLU A 156 -17.61 6.79 -11.81
N GLU A 157 -16.27 6.86 -11.80
CA GLU A 157 -15.45 5.96 -11.00
C GLU A 157 -15.57 6.25 -9.50
N PHE A 158 -15.70 7.53 -9.13
CA PHE A 158 -15.96 7.93 -7.74
C PHE A 158 -17.27 7.34 -7.23
N GLU A 159 -18.37 7.55 -7.95
CA GLU A 159 -19.68 7.01 -7.60
C GLU A 159 -19.69 5.48 -7.54
N LYS A 160 -19.04 4.82 -8.51
CA LYS A 160 -18.88 3.37 -8.51
C LYS A 160 -18.18 2.84 -7.26
N ARG A 161 -17.08 3.48 -6.85
CA ARG A 161 -16.33 3.10 -5.65
C ARG A 161 -17.13 3.35 -4.38
N LEU A 162 -17.78 4.50 -4.29
CA LEU A 162 -18.62 4.87 -3.14
C LEU A 162 -19.79 3.89 -2.98
N ASN A 163 -20.55 3.64 -4.06
CA ASN A 163 -21.69 2.72 -4.03
C ASN A 163 -21.26 1.28 -3.69
N ASN A 164 -20.13 0.80 -4.25
CA ASN A 164 -19.59 -0.51 -3.87
C ASN A 164 -19.23 -0.57 -2.38
N PHE A 165 -18.63 0.49 -1.84
CA PHE A 165 -18.29 0.55 -0.43
C PHE A 165 -19.54 0.56 0.46
N ILE A 166 -20.55 1.37 0.13
CA ILE A 166 -21.84 1.41 0.85
C ILE A 166 -22.49 0.04 0.87
N ASN A 167 -22.62 -0.61 -0.30
CA ASN A 167 -23.26 -1.92 -0.41
C ASN A 167 -22.54 -2.99 0.41
N LYS A 168 -21.22 -3.04 0.33
CA LYS A 168 -20.41 -4.00 1.11
C LYS A 168 -20.48 -3.72 2.62
N THR A 169 -20.48 -2.45 2.99
CA THR A 169 -20.63 -2.03 4.39
C THR A 169 -22.03 -2.41 4.92
N LYS A 170 -23.07 -2.25 4.12
CA LYS A 170 -24.45 -2.68 4.49
C LYS A 170 -24.52 -4.18 4.76
N GLU A 171 -23.79 -4.98 3.99
CA GLU A 171 -23.66 -6.43 4.19
C GLU A 171 -22.72 -6.79 5.36
N ASN A 172 -22.15 -5.83 6.07
CA ASN A 172 -21.07 -5.99 7.06
C ASN A 172 -19.87 -6.79 6.52
N LYS A 173 -19.51 -6.54 5.25
CA LYS A 173 -18.40 -7.21 4.57
C LYS A 173 -17.29 -6.24 4.25
N MET A 174 -16.07 -6.57 4.65
CA MET A 174 -14.88 -5.83 4.21
C MET A 174 -14.54 -6.15 2.76
N ILE A 175 -14.14 -5.12 2.02
CA ILE A 175 -13.61 -5.28 0.67
C ILE A 175 -12.15 -5.67 0.78
N LYS A 176 -11.76 -6.77 0.11
CA LYS A 176 -10.35 -7.16 0.00
C LYS A 176 -9.55 -6.06 -0.71
N GLY A 177 -8.34 -5.84 -0.25
CA GLY A 177 -7.43 -4.88 -0.84
C GLY A 177 -6.50 -5.51 -1.88
N PHE A 178 -5.69 -4.68 -2.49
CA PHE A 178 -4.62 -5.11 -3.37
C PHE A 178 -3.30 -5.23 -2.59
N GLY A 179 -2.47 -6.22 -2.95
CA GLY A 179 -1.11 -6.33 -2.45
C GLY A 179 -0.99 -6.58 -0.95
N GLY A 180 -1.88 -7.37 -0.36
CA GLY A 180 -1.78 -7.78 1.05
C GLY A 180 -2.10 -6.68 2.05
N ILE A 181 -2.80 -5.62 1.64
CA ILE A 181 -3.15 -4.48 2.51
C ILE A 181 -4.05 -4.87 3.70
N GLU A 182 -4.72 -6.01 3.62
CA GLU A 182 -5.55 -6.55 4.69
C GLU A 182 -4.77 -6.82 5.98
N LYS A 183 -3.46 -6.99 5.90
CA LYS A 183 -2.56 -7.10 7.06
C LYS A 183 -2.69 -5.94 8.05
N TYR A 184 -3.13 -4.77 7.59
CA TYR A 184 -3.20 -3.53 8.39
C TYR A 184 -4.63 -3.14 8.79
N TYR A 185 -5.62 -3.96 8.45
CA TYR A 185 -7.04 -3.71 8.74
C TYR A 185 -7.39 -3.89 10.21
#